data_075ba5f9ccb282f156565d002afea87b
#
_entry.id   075ba5f9ccb282f156565d002afea87b
#
_cell.length_a   1.000
_cell.length_b   1.000
_cell.length_c   1.000
_cell.angle_alpha   90.00
_cell.angle_beta   90.00
_cell.angle_gamma   90.00
#
_symmetry.space_group_name_H-M   'P 1'
#
loop_
_entity.id
_entity.type
_entity.pdbx_description
1 polymer ?
#
loop_
_entity_poly.entity_id
_entity_poly.type
_entity_poly.pdbx_seq_one_letter_code
_entity_poly.pdbx_strand_id
1 'polypeptide(L)'
;MTGGFTTVYGRNLVAELPNFVHRPYLVVTMDDLWPRFSTSLDGPGMAAVHRVRTLDVSELEGIVDDLPACASVIGLGGGQAVDVAKFVAWRRRIPLFQVPTAMTVNAPFGHRSGLRRDGIVRYLGYAVPEAVYVDFDVIASAPAGLNRAGVGDILCYHTAHLDWQLTRDLGREEPQWPYDERLVTAAGERLDSVLGALDDIHDVTDHGIHTLMEAHRWGGDTFHASGWNPRHIEGVEHFFFYNLERRTGRHFIHGQPVGFGIVLGSVLHGSGTDEMVAALHRVGVDIRPEAMGVGWDDAEAAMRTLGAFVREAGLWHSIADERPVDDAVVSEVRDRIVAAYGAWESTS
;
A
#
# COMPACT_ATOMS: atom_id res chain seq x y z
N MET A 1 -2.69 -2.88 -25.49
CA MET A 1 -2.47 -1.43 -25.31
C MET A 1 -2.23 -1.23 -23.82
N THR A 2 -0.99 -0.95 -23.44
CA THR A 2 -0.65 -0.55 -22.08
C THR A 2 -1.35 0.79 -21.83
N GLY A 3 -2.38 0.80 -21.02
CA GLY A 3 -3.05 2.02 -20.60
C GLY A 3 -2.15 2.80 -19.65
N GLY A 4 -1.07 3.38 -20.20
CA GLY A 4 -0.16 4.21 -19.42
C GLY A 4 -0.86 5.52 -19.08
N PHE A 5 -0.80 5.90 -17.83
CA PHE A 5 -1.18 7.24 -17.36
C PHE A 5 0.06 8.12 -17.25
N THR A 6 -0.16 9.43 -17.20
CA THR A 6 0.92 10.40 -17.02
C THR A 6 1.24 10.56 -15.54
N THR A 7 2.52 10.46 -15.15
CA THR A 7 2.98 10.89 -13.83
C THR A 7 3.71 12.22 -13.96
N VAL A 8 3.29 13.21 -13.17
CA VAL A 8 3.85 14.56 -13.16
C VAL A 8 4.53 14.79 -11.82
N TYR A 9 5.83 14.98 -11.83
CA TYR A 9 6.62 15.35 -10.65
C TYR A 9 6.87 16.86 -10.66
N GLY A 10 6.68 17.53 -9.53
CA GLY A 10 6.92 18.96 -9.44
C GLY A 10 6.56 19.54 -8.07
N ARG A 11 6.44 20.86 -8.04
CA ARG A 11 6.05 21.62 -6.86
C ARG A 11 4.86 22.51 -7.17
N ASN A 12 4.05 22.81 -6.15
CA ASN A 12 2.85 23.63 -6.27
C ASN A 12 1.82 23.09 -7.29
N LEU A 13 1.81 21.78 -7.54
CA LEU A 13 0.95 21.16 -8.55
C LEU A 13 -0.52 21.18 -8.13
N VAL A 14 -0.79 21.09 -6.83
CA VAL A 14 -2.17 21.09 -6.31
C VAL A 14 -2.89 22.41 -6.61
N ALA A 15 -2.19 23.54 -6.54
CA ALA A 15 -2.77 24.85 -6.84
C ALA A 15 -3.15 25.01 -8.33
N GLU A 16 -2.49 24.27 -9.22
CA GLU A 16 -2.73 24.32 -10.66
C GLU A 16 -3.82 23.32 -11.13
N LEU A 17 -4.18 22.34 -10.31
CA LEU A 17 -5.16 21.30 -10.68
C LEU A 17 -6.49 21.86 -11.25
N PRO A 18 -7.10 22.92 -10.66
CA PRO A 18 -8.33 23.48 -11.22
C PRO A 18 -8.23 23.93 -12.67
N ASN A 19 -7.02 24.14 -13.20
CA ASN A 19 -6.78 24.53 -14.60
C ASN A 19 -6.69 23.33 -15.55
N PHE A 20 -6.43 22.11 -15.03
CA PHE A 20 -6.18 20.92 -15.85
C PHE A 20 -7.30 19.90 -15.80
N VAL A 21 -8.10 19.87 -14.71
CA VAL A 21 -9.18 18.91 -14.53
C VAL A 21 -10.46 19.32 -15.22
N HIS A 22 -11.29 18.35 -15.60
CA HIS A 22 -12.59 18.63 -16.20
C HIS A 22 -13.57 19.15 -15.16
N ARG A 23 -14.25 20.26 -15.48
CA ARG A 23 -15.20 20.90 -14.57
C ARG A 23 -16.67 20.53 -14.91
N PRO A 24 -17.56 20.44 -13.91
CA PRO A 24 -17.28 20.54 -12.48
C PRO A 24 -16.58 19.28 -11.95
N TYR A 25 -15.65 19.43 -11.00
CA TYR A 25 -14.92 18.31 -10.39
C TYR A 25 -15.35 18.02 -8.95
N LEU A 26 -15.26 16.75 -8.59
CA LEU A 26 -15.40 16.28 -7.22
C LEU A 26 -14.01 16.07 -6.59
N VAL A 27 -13.81 16.54 -5.36
CA VAL A 27 -12.61 16.21 -4.58
C VAL A 27 -12.96 15.11 -3.58
N VAL A 28 -12.21 14.02 -3.59
CA VAL A 28 -12.28 12.93 -2.60
C VAL A 28 -11.03 13.03 -1.74
N THR A 29 -11.19 13.25 -0.44
CA THR A 29 -10.07 13.52 0.48
C THR A 29 -10.40 13.08 1.91
N MET A 30 -9.49 13.37 2.86
CA MET A 30 -9.67 13.12 4.29
C MET A 30 -10.04 14.40 5.03
N ASP A 31 -10.61 14.27 6.24
CA ASP A 31 -11.02 15.43 7.05
C ASP A 31 -9.87 16.35 7.46
N ASP A 32 -8.74 15.75 7.81
CA ASP A 32 -7.53 16.45 8.24
C ASP A 32 -6.78 17.11 7.08
N LEU A 33 -6.96 16.62 5.85
CA LEU A 33 -6.32 17.16 4.66
C LEU A 33 -7.09 18.32 4.03
N TRP A 34 -8.43 18.27 4.01
CA TRP A 34 -9.22 19.28 3.33
C TRP A 34 -8.91 20.73 3.74
N PRO A 35 -8.77 21.08 5.03
CA PRO A 35 -8.43 22.44 5.41
C PRO A 35 -7.12 22.98 4.83
N ARG A 36 -6.16 22.08 4.53
CA ARG A 36 -4.84 22.45 3.98
C ARG A 36 -4.90 22.80 2.51
N PHE A 37 -5.85 22.23 1.77
CA PHE A 37 -5.92 22.32 0.31
C PHE A 37 -7.17 23.05 -0.19
N SER A 38 -8.11 23.37 0.70
CA SER A 38 -9.37 24.03 0.35
C SER A 38 -9.16 25.35 -0.38
N THR A 39 -8.20 26.18 0.06
CA THR A 39 -7.93 27.47 -0.58
C THR A 39 -7.51 27.32 -2.05
N SER A 40 -6.84 26.23 -2.41
CA SER A 40 -6.40 25.98 -3.79
C SER A 40 -7.49 25.31 -4.65
N LEU A 41 -8.38 24.54 -4.05
CA LEU A 41 -9.32 23.68 -4.78
C LEU A 41 -10.78 24.14 -4.68
N ASP A 42 -11.16 24.90 -3.65
CA ASP A 42 -12.53 25.40 -3.47
C ASP A 42 -12.77 26.62 -4.39
N GLY A 43 -13.64 26.44 -5.37
CA GLY A 43 -13.92 27.47 -6.36
C GLY A 43 -15.07 27.12 -7.30
N PRO A 44 -15.40 28.00 -8.26
CA PRO A 44 -16.57 27.83 -9.16
C PRO A 44 -16.54 26.56 -10.00
N GLY A 45 -15.38 25.91 -10.10
CA GLY A 45 -15.20 24.65 -10.83
C GLY A 45 -15.45 23.39 -9.99
N MET A 46 -15.57 23.52 -8.67
CA MET A 46 -15.78 22.38 -7.77
C MET A 46 -17.28 22.07 -7.62
N ALA A 47 -17.66 20.81 -7.80
CA ALA A 47 -19.03 20.34 -7.55
C ALA A 47 -19.27 20.07 -6.05
N ALA A 48 -18.31 19.38 -5.41
CA ALA A 48 -18.36 19.05 -3.98
C ALA A 48 -16.99 18.53 -3.50
N VAL A 49 -16.88 18.40 -2.18
CA VAL A 49 -15.83 17.62 -1.52
C VAL A 49 -16.48 16.43 -0.79
N HIS A 50 -15.97 15.24 -1.03
CA HIS A 50 -16.32 14.05 -0.26
C HIS A 50 -15.15 13.70 0.68
N ARG A 51 -15.46 13.63 1.97
CA ARG A 51 -14.51 13.25 3.02
C ARG A 51 -14.71 11.79 3.35
N VAL A 52 -13.69 10.99 3.09
CA VAL A 52 -13.75 9.53 3.27
C VAL A 52 -13.96 9.18 4.74
N ARG A 53 -14.94 8.33 4.99
CA ARG A 53 -15.30 7.82 6.33
C ARG A 53 -15.32 6.30 6.39
N THR A 54 -15.45 5.65 5.25
CA THR A 54 -15.55 4.21 5.13
C THR A 54 -14.82 3.72 3.91
N LEU A 55 -14.37 2.48 3.96
CA LEU A 55 -13.85 1.71 2.84
C LEU A 55 -14.75 0.50 2.54
N ASP A 56 -15.87 0.36 3.26
CA ASP A 56 -16.83 -0.71 2.99
C ASP A 56 -17.58 -0.46 1.68
N VAL A 57 -17.59 -1.49 0.84
CA VAL A 57 -18.16 -1.40 -0.51
C VAL A 57 -19.66 -1.11 -0.48
N SER A 58 -20.39 -1.75 0.44
CA SER A 58 -21.84 -1.60 0.52
C SER A 58 -22.27 -0.19 0.92
N GLU A 59 -21.51 0.44 1.82
CA GLU A 59 -21.73 1.83 2.20
C GLU A 59 -21.33 2.79 1.07
N LEU A 60 -20.17 2.53 0.42
CA LEU A 60 -19.67 3.39 -0.67
C LEU A 60 -20.59 3.39 -1.89
N GLU A 61 -21.30 2.28 -2.19
CA GLU A 61 -22.25 2.24 -3.29
C GLU A 61 -23.37 3.28 -3.10
N GLY A 62 -23.96 3.35 -1.92
CA GLY A 62 -24.98 4.38 -1.59
C GLY A 62 -24.41 5.79 -1.62
N ILE A 63 -23.23 6.00 -1.05
CA ILE A 63 -22.55 7.31 -1.04
C ILE A 63 -22.32 7.80 -2.48
N VAL A 64 -21.80 6.93 -3.36
CA VAL A 64 -21.51 7.30 -4.75
C VAL A 64 -22.76 7.74 -5.49
N ASP A 65 -23.90 7.10 -5.24
CA ASP A 65 -25.16 7.44 -5.91
C ASP A 65 -25.68 8.82 -5.46
N ASP A 66 -25.42 9.22 -4.22
CA ASP A 66 -25.85 10.52 -3.63
C ASP A 66 -24.91 11.71 -3.97
N LEU A 67 -23.70 11.46 -4.46
CA LEU A 67 -22.79 12.55 -4.83
C LEU A 67 -23.35 13.40 -5.99
N PRO A 68 -23.10 14.73 -6.02
CA PRO A 68 -23.57 15.59 -7.11
C PRO A 68 -22.95 15.20 -8.46
N ALA A 69 -23.58 15.61 -9.55
CA ALA A 69 -23.03 15.43 -10.89
C ALA A 69 -21.69 16.17 -11.04
N CYS A 70 -20.70 15.48 -11.58
CA CYS A 70 -19.37 16.03 -11.82
C CYS A 70 -18.80 15.43 -13.13
N ALA A 71 -17.86 16.15 -13.75
CA ALA A 71 -17.20 15.75 -14.98
C ALA A 71 -15.86 15.04 -14.75
N SER A 72 -15.30 15.15 -13.56
CA SER A 72 -14.09 14.43 -13.15
C SER A 72 -14.02 14.28 -11.62
N VAL A 73 -13.10 13.45 -11.16
CA VAL A 73 -12.82 13.27 -9.74
C VAL A 73 -11.33 13.43 -9.48
N ILE A 74 -10.99 14.12 -8.38
CA ILE A 74 -9.64 14.27 -7.86
C ILE A 74 -9.56 13.44 -6.57
N GLY A 75 -8.67 12.44 -6.54
CA GLY A 75 -8.32 11.72 -5.32
C GLY A 75 -7.12 12.41 -4.66
N LEU A 76 -7.35 13.11 -3.55
CA LEU A 76 -6.31 13.88 -2.83
C LEU A 76 -6.10 13.26 -1.45
N GLY A 77 -5.00 12.53 -1.26
CA GLY A 77 -4.71 11.91 0.03
C GLY A 77 -3.81 10.69 -0.06
N GLY A 78 -3.77 9.94 1.02
CA GLY A 78 -3.16 8.61 1.07
C GLY A 78 -4.06 7.53 0.44
N GLY A 79 -3.70 6.25 0.64
CA GLY A 79 -4.37 5.10 0.02
C GLY A 79 -5.89 5.13 0.08
N GLN A 80 -6.49 5.48 1.23
CA GLN A 80 -7.94 5.51 1.39
C GLN A 80 -8.64 6.49 0.44
N ALA A 81 -8.14 7.73 0.38
CA ALA A 81 -8.76 8.76 -0.47
C ALA A 81 -8.61 8.43 -1.95
N VAL A 82 -7.43 7.96 -2.38
CA VAL A 82 -7.19 7.61 -3.78
C VAL A 82 -7.97 6.36 -4.21
N ASP A 83 -8.18 5.40 -3.31
CA ASP A 83 -9.00 4.21 -3.58
C ASP A 83 -10.48 4.52 -3.71
N VAL A 84 -11.02 5.35 -2.82
CA VAL A 84 -12.42 5.82 -2.94
C VAL A 84 -12.61 6.67 -4.19
N ALA A 85 -11.65 7.53 -4.55
CA ALA A 85 -11.70 8.30 -5.79
C ALA A 85 -11.72 7.40 -7.04
N LYS A 86 -10.90 6.33 -7.06
CA LYS A 86 -10.95 5.30 -8.13
C LYS A 86 -12.32 4.63 -8.21
N PHE A 87 -12.89 4.28 -7.06
CA PHE A 87 -14.21 3.66 -7.01
C PHE A 87 -15.30 4.58 -7.58
N VAL A 88 -15.30 5.87 -7.21
CA VAL A 88 -16.19 6.88 -7.77
C VAL A 88 -16.02 7.01 -9.28
N ALA A 89 -14.76 7.16 -9.75
CA ALA A 89 -14.44 7.28 -11.16
C ALA A 89 -14.94 6.08 -11.97
N TRP A 90 -14.70 4.87 -11.47
CA TRP A 90 -15.18 3.65 -12.09
C TRP A 90 -16.70 3.56 -12.16
N ARG A 91 -17.39 3.79 -11.05
CA ARG A 91 -18.85 3.69 -10.98
C ARG A 91 -19.54 4.71 -11.89
N ARG A 92 -19.01 5.92 -11.95
CA ARG A 92 -19.57 7.02 -12.75
C ARG A 92 -18.99 7.14 -14.16
N ARG A 93 -17.94 6.38 -14.48
CA ARG A 93 -17.24 6.40 -15.78
C ARG A 93 -16.77 7.81 -16.16
N ILE A 94 -16.13 8.49 -15.21
CA ILE A 94 -15.57 9.83 -15.37
C ILE A 94 -14.04 9.83 -15.19
N PRO A 95 -13.33 10.79 -15.79
CA PRO A 95 -11.89 10.98 -15.62
C PRO A 95 -11.47 11.08 -14.16
N LEU A 96 -10.31 10.46 -13.86
CA LEU A 96 -9.69 10.40 -12.55
C LEU A 96 -8.35 11.12 -12.56
N PHE A 97 -8.10 11.96 -11.56
CA PHE A 97 -6.81 12.58 -11.27
C PHE A 97 -6.40 12.20 -9.85
N GLN A 98 -5.16 11.74 -9.67
CA GLN A 98 -4.65 11.30 -8.36
C GLN A 98 -3.58 12.24 -7.84
N VAL A 99 -3.65 12.57 -6.57
CA VAL A 99 -2.69 13.44 -5.87
C VAL A 99 -2.34 12.77 -4.54
N PRO A 100 -1.33 11.90 -4.52
CA PRO A 100 -0.84 11.34 -3.27
C PRO A 100 -0.29 12.44 -2.37
N THR A 101 -0.72 12.45 -1.11
CA THR A 101 -0.21 13.40 -0.10
C THR A 101 0.84 12.78 0.82
N ALA A 102 1.12 11.51 0.65
CA ALA A 102 2.18 10.75 1.31
C ALA A 102 2.54 9.53 0.47
N MET A 103 3.71 8.97 0.70
CA MET A 103 4.26 7.81 -0.05
C MET A 103 3.90 6.47 0.58
N THR A 104 2.72 6.31 1.14
CA THR A 104 2.38 5.16 1.99
C THR A 104 2.19 3.84 1.27
N VAL A 105 1.75 3.88 0.01
CA VAL A 105 1.34 2.70 -0.78
C VAL A 105 1.37 2.99 -2.28
N ASN A 106 1.34 1.95 -3.10
CA ASN A 106 1.25 2.04 -4.57
C ASN A 106 -0.15 2.40 -5.10
N ALA A 107 -1.16 2.54 -4.23
CA ALA A 107 -2.55 2.79 -4.61
C ALA A 107 -2.79 3.94 -5.61
N PRO A 108 -2.07 5.07 -5.59
CA PRO A 108 -2.25 6.14 -6.58
C PRO A 108 -2.01 5.70 -8.02
N PHE A 109 -1.18 4.68 -8.20
CA PHE A 109 -0.78 4.15 -9.50
C PHE A 109 -1.53 2.87 -9.90
N GLY A 110 -2.16 2.21 -8.94
CA GLY A 110 -2.97 1.03 -9.20
C GLY A 110 -4.31 1.38 -9.86
N HIS A 111 -4.82 0.49 -10.72
CA HIS A 111 -6.04 0.71 -11.48
C HIS A 111 -7.30 0.15 -10.80
N ARG A 112 -7.14 -0.59 -9.70
CA ARG A 112 -8.24 -1.10 -8.88
C ARG A 112 -8.27 -0.44 -7.51
N SER A 113 -9.46 -0.39 -6.92
CA SER A 113 -9.66 0.17 -5.58
C SER A 113 -9.51 -0.94 -4.54
N GLY A 114 -8.60 -0.74 -3.57
CA GLY A 114 -8.41 -1.61 -2.41
C GLY A 114 -9.45 -1.32 -1.32
N LEU A 115 -10.65 -1.87 -1.48
CA LEU A 115 -11.78 -1.64 -0.56
C LEU A 115 -12.03 -2.84 0.36
N ARG A 116 -13.01 -2.75 1.24
CA ARG A 116 -13.38 -3.81 2.19
C ARG A 116 -14.69 -4.44 1.80
N ARG A 117 -14.70 -5.78 1.71
CA ARG A 117 -15.90 -6.60 1.60
C ARG A 117 -15.80 -7.70 2.64
N ASP A 118 -16.78 -7.76 3.53
CA ASP A 118 -16.78 -8.69 4.66
C ASP A 118 -15.52 -8.59 5.54
N GLY A 119 -15.03 -7.35 5.75
CA GLY A 119 -13.84 -7.04 6.54
C GLY A 119 -12.50 -7.45 5.91
N ILE A 120 -12.49 -7.87 4.63
CA ILE A 120 -11.28 -8.29 3.91
C ILE A 120 -11.01 -7.34 2.75
N VAL A 121 -9.74 -7.01 2.52
CA VAL A 121 -9.32 -6.23 1.34
C VAL A 121 -9.67 -6.97 0.06
N ARG A 122 -10.33 -6.26 -0.86
CA ARG A 122 -10.65 -6.74 -2.20
C ARG A 122 -10.36 -5.64 -3.22
N TYR A 123 -9.69 -6.00 -4.28
CA TYR A 123 -9.40 -5.09 -5.38
C TYR A 123 -10.57 -5.06 -6.37
N LEU A 124 -11.30 -3.95 -6.42
CA LEU A 124 -12.55 -3.79 -7.16
C LEU A 124 -12.44 -2.71 -8.24
N GLY A 125 -13.27 -2.85 -9.26
CA GLY A 125 -13.41 -1.87 -10.33
C GLY A 125 -12.20 -1.81 -11.26
N TYR A 126 -12.21 -0.77 -12.11
CA TYR A 126 -11.13 -0.45 -13.03
C TYR A 126 -11.22 1.03 -13.40
N ALA A 127 -10.27 1.82 -12.93
CA ALA A 127 -10.14 3.22 -13.28
C ALA A 127 -8.66 3.55 -13.49
N VAL A 128 -8.30 3.92 -14.70
CA VAL A 128 -6.96 4.42 -15.04
C VAL A 128 -6.97 5.92 -14.79
N PRO A 129 -6.07 6.48 -13.98
CA PRO A 129 -5.97 7.93 -13.84
C PRO A 129 -5.54 8.57 -15.16
N GLU A 130 -6.09 9.74 -15.48
CA GLU A 130 -5.56 10.59 -16.57
C GLU A 130 -4.14 11.05 -16.23
N ALA A 131 -3.95 11.41 -14.95
CA ALA A 131 -2.64 11.76 -14.42
C ALA A 131 -2.54 11.50 -12.91
N VAL A 132 -1.31 11.22 -12.46
CA VAL A 132 -0.90 11.22 -11.06
C VAL A 132 0.05 12.39 -10.84
N TYR A 133 -0.29 13.31 -9.95
CA TYR A 133 0.51 14.49 -9.63
C TYR A 133 1.25 14.26 -8.32
N VAL A 134 2.55 14.08 -8.40
CA VAL A 134 3.46 13.93 -7.26
C VAL A 134 4.05 15.29 -6.92
N ASP A 135 3.42 15.98 -5.99
CA ASP A 135 3.85 17.30 -5.52
C ASP A 135 4.84 17.13 -4.36
N PHE A 136 6.11 17.46 -4.59
CA PHE A 136 7.18 17.30 -3.60
C PHE A 136 6.91 18.09 -2.31
N ASP A 137 6.34 19.31 -2.41
CA ASP A 137 6.05 20.13 -1.24
C ASP A 137 4.91 19.52 -0.40
N VAL A 138 3.93 18.94 -1.06
CA VAL A 138 2.81 18.25 -0.41
C VAL A 138 3.32 17.01 0.33
N ILE A 139 4.07 16.15 -0.33
CA ILE A 139 4.62 14.93 0.28
C ILE A 139 5.58 15.27 1.41
N ALA A 140 6.51 16.21 1.22
CA ALA A 140 7.45 16.63 2.27
C ALA A 140 6.75 17.23 3.49
N SER A 141 5.55 17.80 3.32
CA SER A 141 4.75 18.36 4.41
C SER A 141 3.98 17.32 5.24
N ALA A 142 3.89 16.09 4.77
CA ALA A 142 3.24 15.01 5.51
C ALA A 142 4.10 14.55 6.69
N PRO A 143 3.50 13.94 7.74
CA PRO A 143 4.29 13.31 8.80
C PRO A 143 5.30 12.31 8.22
N ALA A 144 6.58 12.48 8.56
CA ALA A 144 7.66 11.67 7.98
C ALA A 144 7.44 10.15 8.14
N GLY A 145 6.85 9.72 9.26
CA GLY A 145 6.51 8.32 9.49
C GLY A 145 5.54 7.74 8.45
N LEU A 146 4.60 8.56 7.91
CA LEU A 146 3.72 8.13 6.82
C LEU A 146 4.51 7.91 5.53
N ASN A 147 5.41 8.83 5.20
CA ASN A 147 6.24 8.71 4.00
C ASN A 147 7.17 7.50 4.06
N ARG A 148 7.82 7.30 5.20
CA ARG A 148 8.73 6.17 5.43
C ARG A 148 8.03 4.82 5.36
N ALA A 149 6.80 4.74 5.85
CA ALA A 149 6.04 3.50 5.86
C ALA A 149 5.84 2.88 4.46
N GLY A 150 5.81 3.71 3.41
CA GLY A 150 5.69 3.20 2.04
C GLY A 150 6.83 2.28 1.58
N VAL A 151 7.97 2.33 2.27
CA VAL A 151 9.08 1.39 1.98
C VAL A 151 8.65 -0.06 2.20
N GLY A 152 7.76 -0.34 3.16
CA GLY A 152 7.21 -1.68 3.39
C GLY A 152 6.57 -2.29 2.15
N ASP A 153 5.90 -1.47 1.35
CA ASP A 153 5.21 -1.89 0.12
C ASP A 153 6.18 -2.18 -1.06
N ILE A 154 7.47 -1.92 -0.88
CA ILE A 154 8.53 -2.28 -1.83
C ILE A 154 9.43 -3.38 -1.26
N LEU A 155 9.78 -3.32 0.03
CA LEU A 155 10.57 -4.39 0.67
C LEU A 155 9.81 -5.73 0.65
N CYS A 156 8.49 -5.72 0.57
CA CYS A 156 7.66 -6.93 0.41
C CYS A 156 7.99 -7.75 -0.83
N TYR A 157 8.60 -7.14 -1.86
CA TYR A 157 9.04 -7.87 -3.06
C TYR A 157 10.03 -9.00 -2.72
N HIS A 158 10.81 -8.85 -1.66
CA HIS A 158 11.68 -9.89 -1.15
C HIS A 158 10.91 -11.19 -0.82
N THR A 159 9.91 -11.10 0.04
CA THR A 159 9.13 -12.27 0.49
C THR A 159 8.14 -12.76 -0.57
N ALA A 160 7.54 -11.85 -1.35
CA ALA A 160 6.68 -12.20 -2.48
C ALA A 160 7.41 -13.04 -3.54
N HIS A 161 8.67 -12.69 -3.84
CA HIS A 161 9.48 -13.48 -4.77
C HIS A 161 9.79 -14.87 -4.23
N LEU A 162 10.14 -14.98 -2.95
CA LEU A 162 10.41 -16.26 -2.30
C LEU A 162 9.16 -17.15 -2.32
N ASP A 163 7.98 -16.59 -2.05
CA ASP A 163 6.72 -17.31 -2.13
C ASP A 163 6.42 -17.77 -3.56
N TRP A 164 6.64 -16.93 -4.55
CA TRP A 164 6.38 -17.30 -5.94
C TRP A 164 7.35 -18.38 -6.45
N GLN A 165 8.64 -18.28 -6.09
CA GLN A 165 9.63 -19.31 -6.38
C GLN A 165 9.27 -20.65 -5.71
N LEU A 166 8.90 -20.61 -4.42
CA LEU A 166 8.46 -21.79 -3.69
C LEU A 166 7.28 -22.48 -4.40
N THR A 167 6.30 -21.68 -4.81
CA THR A 167 5.10 -22.17 -5.49
C THR A 167 5.44 -22.87 -6.83
N ARG A 168 6.35 -22.26 -7.61
CA ARG A 168 6.91 -22.88 -8.84
C ARG A 168 7.60 -24.20 -8.53
N ASP A 169 8.50 -24.22 -7.55
CA ASP A 169 9.33 -25.38 -7.23
C ASP A 169 8.49 -26.54 -6.69
N LEU A 170 7.35 -26.26 -6.08
CA LEU A 170 6.37 -27.25 -5.62
C LEU A 170 5.34 -27.64 -6.70
N GLY A 171 5.35 -26.99 -7.85
CA GLY A 171 4.35 -27.23 -8.92
C GLY A 171 2.92 -26.84 -8.48
N ARG A 172 2.80 -25.81 -7.64
CA ARG A 172 1.52 -25.31 -7.07
C ARG A 172 1.16 -23.92 -7.58
N GLU A 173 1.67 -23.55 -8.74
CA GLU A 173 1.37 -22.28 -9.38
C GLU A 173 -0.12 -22.18 -9.73
N GLU A 174 -0.69 -21.00 -9.52
CA GLU A 174 -2.00 -20.67 -10.05
C GLU A 174 -1.93 -20.58 -11.58
N PRO A 175 -2.78 -21.29 -12.34
CA PRO A 175 -2.70 -21.33 -13.80
C PRO A 175 -2.72 -19.96 -14.49
N GLN A 176 -3.38 -18.98 -13.86
CA GLN A 176 -3.46 -17.62 -14.36
C GLN A 176 -2.22 -16.78 -14.04
N TRP A 177 -1.35 -17.22 -13.14
CA TRP A 177 -0.17 -16.49 -12.67
C TRP A 177 1.08 -17.39 -12.65
N PRO A 178 1.49 -17.94 -13.80
CA PRO A 178 2.71 -18.74 -13.88
C PRO A 178 3.93 -17.88 -13.52
N TYR A 179 4.95 -18.50 -12.95
CA TYR A 179 6.19 -17.81 -12.58
C TYR A 179 6.83 -17.09 -13.77
N ASP A 180 7.08 -15.81 -13.62
CA ASP A 180 7.75 -14.98 -14.64
C ASP A 180 9.04 -14.38 -14.04
N GLU A 181 10.17 -14.96 -14.42
CA GLU A 181 11.49 -14.53 -13.96
C GLU A 181 11.81 -13.08 -14.34
N ARG A 182 11.25 -12.57 -15.44
CA ARG A 182 11.46 -11.17 -15.85
C ARG A 182 10.77 -10.22 -14.89
N LEU A 183 9.59 -10.55 -14.40
CA LEU A 183 8.89 -9.76 -13.38
C LEU A 183 9.65 -9.80 -12.05
N VAL A 184 10.13 -10.98 -11.65
CA VAL A 184 10.94 -11.13 -10.42
C VAL A 184 12.23 -10.33 -10.51
N THR A 185 12.95 -10.40 -11.63
CA THR A 185 14.17 -9.63 -11.85
C THR A 185 13.89 -8.11 -11.79
N ALA A 186 12.86 -7.65 -12.52
CA ALA A 186 12.51 -6.24 -12.55
C ALA A 186 12.04 -5.72 -11.17
N ALA A 187 11.35 -6.53 -10.38
CA ALA A 187 10.97 -6.18 -9.02
C ALA A 187 12.19 -6.14 -8.09
N GLY A 188 13.16 -7.06 -8.26
CA GLY A 188 14.45 -7.03 -7.56
C GLY A 188 15.21 -5.72 -7.82
N GLU A 189 15.25 -5.26 -9.07
CA GLU A 189 15.86 -3.96 -9.41
C GLU A 189 15.19 -2.77 -8.70
N ARG A 190 13.87 -2.82 -8.48
CA ARG A 190 13.14 -1.78 -7.73
C ARG A 190 13.45 -1.88 -6.24
N LEU A 191 13.50 -3.09 -5.71
CA LEU A 191 13.92 -3.33 -4.34
C LEU A 191 15.32 -2.78 -4.08
N ASP A 192 16.30 -3.12 -4.93
CA ASP A 192 17.68 -2.64 -4.82
C ASP A 192 17.76 -1.10 -4.91
N SER A 193 16.99 -0.49 -5.80
CA SER A 193 16.92 0.97 -5.93
C SER A 193 16.45 1.63 -4.63
N VAL A 194 15.41 1.07 -3.98
CA VAL A 194 14.88 1.59 -2.71
C VAL A 194 15.86 1.32 -1.57
N LEU A 195 16.49 0.15 -1.50
CA LEU A 195 17.52 -0.16 -0.52
C LEU A 195 18.72 0.79 -0.62
N GLY A 196 19.08 1.19 -1.83
CA GLY A 196 20.14 2.18 -2.09
C GLY A 196 19.79 3.62 -1.68
N ALA A 197 18.49 3.94 -1.53
CA ALA A 197 18.00 5.29 -1.24
C ALA A 197 17.36 5.44 0.16
N LEU A 198 17.60 4.50 1.10
CA LEU A 198 16.93 4.49 2.40
C LEU A 198 17.11 5.78 3.19
N ASP A 199 18.32 6.40 3.17
CA ASP A 199 18.59 7.64 3.89
C ASP A 199 17.83 8.82 3.26
N ASP A 200 17.80 8.89 1.94
CA ASP A 200 17.03 9.92 1.21
C ASP A 200 15.52 9.80 1.49
N ILE A 201 15.01 8.56 1.58
CA ILE A 201 13.61 8.30 1.92
C ILE A 201 13.35 8.62 3.39
N HIS A 202 14.28 8.27 4.30
CA HIS A 202 14.20 8.66 5.72
C HIS A 202 14.07 10.16 5.88
N ASP A 203 14.89 10.92 5.15
CA ASP A 203 14.95 12.39 5.21
C ASP A 203 13.90 13.07 4.32
N VAL A 204 13.12 12.28 3.55
CA VAL A 204 12.08 12.75 2.63
C VAL A 204 12.64 13.77 1.63
N THR A 205 13.82 13.51 1.09
CA THR A 205 14.43 14.36 0.04
C THR A 205 13.70 14.20 -1.29
N ASP A 206 13.88 15.14 -2.23
CA ASP A 206 13.32 15.02 -3.58
C ASP A 206 13.76 13.72 -4.27
N HIS A 207 15.00 13.29 -4.05
CA HIS A 207 15.50 12.02 -4.56
C HIS A 207 14.81 10.82 -3.93
N GLY A 208 14.65 10.83 -2.61
CA GLY A 208 13.92 9.78 -1.88
C GLY A 208 12.46 9.68 -2.30
N ILE A 209 11.78 10.83 -2.43
CA ILE A 209 10.40 10.89 -2.92
C ILE A 209 10.31 10.29 -4.33
N HIS A 210 11.14 10.75 -5.25
CA HIS A 210 11.13 10.28 -6.64
C HIS A 210 11.40 8.76 -6.71
N THR A 211 12.41 8.27 -6.01
CA THR A 211 12.80 6.85 -6.01
C THR A 211 11.67 5.96 -5.51
N LEU A 212 11.07 6.29 -4.35
CA LEU A 212 10.01 5.49 -3.78
C LEU A 212 8.73 5.54 -4.63
N MET A 213 8.35 6.73 -5.13
CA MET A 213 7.16 6.87 -5.97
C MET A 213 7.30 6.18 -7.33
N GLU A 214 8.49 6.15 -7.93
CA GLU A 214 8.74 5.37 -9.16
C GLU A 214 8.68 3.85 -8.89
N ALA A 215 9.14 3.37 -7.73
CA ALA A 215 8.97 1.97 -7.35
C ALA A 215 7.48 1.62 -7.15
N HIS A 216 6.72 2.48 -6.49
CA HIS A 216 5.26 2.32 -6.35
C HIS A 216 4.54 2.36 -7.71
N ARG A 217 4.96 3.28 -8.61
CA ARG A 217 4.40 3.36 -9.97
C ARG A 217 4.63 2.07 -10.72
N TRP A 218 5.85 1.54 -10.67
CA TRP A 218 6.17 0.27 -11.32
C TRP A 218 5.28 -0.87 -10.80
N GLY A 219 5.11 -1.00 -9.47
CA GLY A 219 4.24 -2.02 -8.87
C GLY A 219 2.78 -1.92 -9.33
N GLY A 220 2.22 -0.71 -9.32
CA GLY A 220 0.85 -0.46 -9.77
C GLY A 220 0.64 -0.77 -11.26
N ASP A 221 1.57 -0.34 -12.12
CA ASP A 221 1.53 -0.58 -13.57
C ASP A 221 1.67 -2.07 -13.89
N THR A 222 2.64 -2.75 -13.28
CA THR A 222 2.92 -4.17 -13.59
C THR A 222 1.84 -5.09 -13.07
N PHE A 223 1.22 -4.80 -11.93
CA PHE A 223 0.06 -5.55 -11.45
C PHE A 223 -1.04 -5.61 -12.51
N HIS A 224 -1.36 -4.49 -13.16
CA HIS A 224 -2.32 -4.46 -14.26
C HIS A 224 -1.78 -5.13 -15.53
N ALA A 225 -0.56 -4.77 -15.96
CA ALA A 225 0.03 -5.22 -17.22
C ALA A 225 0.26 -6.74 -17.27
N SER A 226 0.47 -7.36 -16.11
CA SER A 226 0.64 -8.81 -15.96
C SER A 226 -0.67 -9.59 -15.80
N GLY A 227 -1.82 -8.97 -16.07
CA GLY A 227 -3.13 -9.63 -15.96
C GLY A 227 -3.62 -9.74 -14.51
N TRP A 228 -3.36 -8.71 -13.71
CA TRP A 228 -3.70 -8.65 -12.28
C TRP A 228 -2.96 -9.69 -11.45
N ASN A 229 -1.71 -9.96 -11.83
CA ASN A 229 -0.86 -10.88 -11.11
C ASN A 229 -0.26 -10.20 -9.87
N PRO A 230 -0.62 -10.60 -8.65
CA PRO A 230 -0.07 -10.02 -7.44
C PRO A 230 1.28 -10.64 -7.02
N ARG A 231 1.65 -11.80 -7.59
CA ARG A 231 2.70 -12.67 -7.11
C ARG A 231 4.08 -12.03 -7.01
N HIS A 232 4.36 -11.01 -7.83
CA HIS A 232 5.65 -10.30 -7.84
C HIS A 232 5.72 -9.11 -6.87
N ILE A 233 4.59 -8.73 -6.26
CA ILE A 233 4.49 -7.58 -5.35
C ILE A 233 3.82 -7.89 -4.02
N GLU A 234 3.25 -9.09 -3.83
CA GLU A 234 2.41 -9.41 -2.68
C GLU A 234 2.51 -10.91 -2.35
N GLY A 235 2.76 -11.24 -1.09
CA GLY A 235 2.89 -12.60 -0.59
C GLY A 235 2.50 -12.72 0.89
N VAL A 236 3.18 -13.58 1.60
CA VAL A 236 2.92 -13.93 3.02
C VAL A 236 2.88 -12.71 3.94
N GLU A 237 3.65 -11.68 3.66
CA GLU A 237 3.72 -10.43 4.42
C GLU A 237 2.39 -9.66 4.39
N HIS A 238 1.75 -9.59 3.23
CA HIS A 238 0.43 -9.00 3.09
C HIS A 238 -0.66 -9.87 3.71
N PHE A 239 -0.51 -11.20 3.65
CA PHE A 239 -1.47 -12.11 4.28
C PHE A 239 -1.45 -11.96 5.80
N PHE A 240 -0.27 -11.74 6.40
CA PHE A 240 -0.17 -11.38 7.82
C PHE A 240 -0.89 -10.06 8.12
N PHE A 241 -0.67 -9.03 7.31
CA PHE A 241 -1.37 -7.74 7.46
C PHE A 241 -2.89 -7.92 7.41
N TYR A 242 -3.41 -8.64 6.41
CA TYR A 242 -4.86 -8.87 6.28
C TYR A 242 -5.43 -9.64 7.47
N ASN A 243 -4.70 -10.64 7.97
CA ASN A 243 -5.11 -11.39 9.15
C ASN A 243 -5.12 -10.53 10.41
N LEU A 244 -4.11 -9.70 10.61
CA LEU A 244 -4.02 -8.78 11.74
C LEU A 244 -5.15 -7.73 11.70
N GLU A 245 -5.40 -7.11 10.54
CA GLU A 245 -6.50 -6.16 10.34
C GLU A 245 -7.86 -6.80 10.64
N ARG A 246 -8.12 -7.98 10.09
CA ARG A 246 -9.38 -8.72 10.33
C ARG A 246 -9.58 -9.07 11.81
N ARG A 247 -8.53 -9.51 12.49
CA ARG A 247 -8.60 -9.92 13.91
C ARG A 247 -8.87 -8.77 14.85
N THR A 248 -8.21 -7.65 14.61
CA THR A 248 -8.25 -6.50 15.50
C THR A 248 -9.35 -5.49 15.14
N GLY A 249 -9.87 -5.54 13.91
CA GLY A 249 -10.79 -4.54 13.38
C GLY A 249 -10.17 -3.15 13.24
N ARG A 250 -8.84 -3.04 13.28
CA ARG A 250 -8.10 -1.77 13.21
C ARG A 250 -7.59 -1.52 11.81
N HIS A 251 -7.53 -0.24 11.44
CA HIS A 251 -6.80 0.20 10.26
C HIS A 251 -5.39 0.63 10.65
N PHE A 252 -4.42 0.22 9.86
CA PHE A 252 -3.00 0.45 10.10
C PHE A 252 -2.39 1.41 9.08
N ILE A 253 -1.27 2.01 9.42
CA ILE A 253 -0.33 2.54 8.42
C ILE A 253 0.27 1.34 7.69
N HIS A 254 -0.14 1.13 6.45
CA HIS A 254 0.03 -0.10 5.67
C HIS A 254 1.43 -0.75 5.79
N GLY A 255 2.47 0.04 5.60
CA GLY A 255 3.85 -0.47 5.61
C GLY A 255 4.35 -0.97 6.98
N GLN A 256 3.67 -0.66 8.09
CA GLN A 256 4.07 -1.19 9.40
C GLN A 256 3.73 -2.68 9.55
N PRO A 257 2.47 -3.12 9.41
CA PRO A 257 2.14 -4.55 9.48
C PRO A 257 2.71 -5.34 8.30
N VAL A 258 2.85 -4.74 7.12
CA VAL A 258 3.56 -5.38 5.99
C VAL A 258 5.03 -5.58 6.34
N GLY A 259 5.70 -4.58 6.93
CA GLY A 259 7.08 -4.69 7.42
C GLY A 259 7.26 -5.79 8.48
N PHE A 260 6.33 -5.90 9.43
CA PHE A 260 6.30 -7.03 10.35
C PHE A 260 6.16 -8.37 9.62
N GLY A 261 5.24 -8.43 8.65
CA GLY A 261 5.02 -9.61 7.82
C GLY A 261 6.23 -9.99 6.97
N ILE A 262 7.03 -9.01 6.50
CA ILE A 262 8.31 -9.25 5.81
C ILE A 262 9.29 -9.97 6.75
N VAL A 263 9.41 -9.55 8.01
CA VAL A 263 10.27 -10.24 8.98
C VAL A 263 9.77 -11.67 9.20
N LEU A 264 8.48 -11.87 9.41
CA LEU A 264 7.87 -13.19 9.55
C LEU A 264 8.14 -14.07 8.31
N GLY A 265 7.87 -13.56 7.12
CA GLY A 265 8.09 -14.26 5.85
C GLY A 265 9.55 -14.64 5.65
N SER A 266 10.48 -13.71 5.94
CA SER A 266 11.92 -13.96 5.86
C SER A 266 12.39 -15.06 6.83
N VAL A 267 11.85 -15.08 8.06
CA VAL A 267 12.12 -16.16 9.04
C VAL A 267 11.55 -17.49 8.53
N LEU A 268 10.33 -17.50 8.00
CA LEU A 268 9.72 -18.72 7.45
C LEU A 268 10.51 -19.26 6.25
N HIS A 269 10.98 -18.42 5.37
CA HIS A 269 11.83 -18.81 4.23
C HIS A 269 13.28 -19.10 4.63
N GLY A 270 13.73 -18.59 5.78
CA GLY A 270 15.14 -18.67 6.21
C GLY A 270 16.08 -17.81 5.36
N SER A 271 15.59 -16.69 4.84
CA SER A 271 16.32 -15.84 3.88
C SER A 271 16.11 -14.35 4.15
N GLY A 272 17.21 -13.58 4.18
CA GLY A 272 17.19 -12.11 4.17
C GLY A 272 16.69 -11.42 5.45
N THR A 273 16.43 -12.15 6.56
CA THR A 273 15.80 -11.57 7.76
C THR A 273 16.57 -10.38 8.33
N ASP A 274 17.89 -10.51 8.49
CA ASP A 274 18.71 -9.44 9.07
C ASP A 274 18.76 -8.20 8.17
N GLU A 275 18.82 -8.41 6.87
CA GLU A 275 18.84 -7.33 5.87
C GLU A 275 17.50 -6.55 5.88
N MET A 276 16.36 -7.26 5.87
CA MET A 276 15.05 -6.63 5.87
C MET A 276 14.76 -5.88 7.18
N VAL A 277 15.12 -6.47 8.32
CA VAL A 277 14.99 -5.80 9.62
C VAL A 277 15.87 -4.54 9.66
N ALA A 278 17.12 -4.63 9.21
CA ALA A 278 18.02 -3.48 9.17
C ALA A 278 17.53 -2.36 8.25
N ALA A 279 16.97 -2.72 7.08
CA ALA A 279 16.40 -1.76 6.13
C ALA A 279 15.20 -1.01 6.73
N LEU A 280 14.24 -1.74 7.32
CA LEU A 280 13.06 -1.17 7.97
C LEU A 280 13.44 -0.24 9.14
N HIS A 281 14.40 -0.67 9.96
CA HIS A 281 14.91 0.14 11.07
C HIS A 281 15.64 1.39 10.57
N ARG A 282 16.52 1.26 9.56
CA ARG A 282 17.29 2.37 8.99
C ARG A 282 16.39 3.45 8.40
N VAL A 283 15.34 3.07 7.69
CA VAL A 283 14.40 4.04 7.14
C VAL A 283 13.43 4.62 8.18
N GLY A 284 13.40 4.07 9.40
CA GLY A 284 12.59 4.55 10.51
C GLY A 284 11.12 4.09 10.44
N VAL A 285 10.86 2.91 9.90
CA VAL A 285 9.55 2.25 10.00
C VAL A 285 9.51 1.43 11.27
N ASP A 286 8.74 1.84 12.24
CA ASP A 286 8.58 1.10 13.50
C ASP A 286 7.52 0.01 13.33
N ILE A 287 7.98 -1.24 13.32
CA ILE A 287 7.15 -2.44 13.11
C ILE A 287 6.77 -3.14 14.41
N ARG A 288 7.12 -2.58 15.57
CA ARG A 288 6.70 -3.16 16.85
C ARG A 288 5.17 -3.15 16.95
N PRO A 289 4.54 -4.20 17.51
CA PRO A 289 3.08 -4.24 17.66
C PRO A 289 2.52 -3.01 18.37
N GLU A 290 3.20 -2.53 19.40
CA GLU A 290 2.79 -1.36 20.18
C GLU A 290 2.80 -0.08 19.33
N ALA A 291 3.75 0.09 18.42
CA ALA A 291 3.78 1.21 17.48
C ALA A 291 2.60 1.20 16.51
N MET A 292 2.05 0.01 16.26
CA MET A 292 0.83 -0.18 15.46
C MET A 292 -0.46 -0.07 16.30
N GLY A 293 -0.33 0.12 17.63
CA GLY A 293 -1.47 0.21 18.56
C GLY A 293 -2.10 -1.13 18.92
N VAL A 294 -1.38 -2.24 18.74
CA VAL A 294 -1.78 -3.59 19.16
C VAL A 294 -0.73 -4.17 20.12
N GLY A 295 -1.05 -5.28 20.77
CA GLY A 295 -0.09 -5.99 21.62
C GLY A 295 0.60 -7.14 20.89
N TRP A 296 1.65 -7.68 21.52
CA TRP A 296 2.29 -8.92 21.06
C TRP A 296 1.32 -10.09 20.98
N ASP A 297 0.33 -10.17 21.90
CA ASP A 297 -0.68 -11.22 21.88
C ASP A 297 -1.51 -11.20 20.58
N ASP A 298 -1.84 -10.01 20.07
CA ASP A 298 -2.56 -9.86 18.80
C ASP A 298 -1.69 -10.27 17.61
N ALA A 299 -0.44 -9.79 17.58
CA ALA A 299 0.51 -10.12 16.54
C ALA A 299 0.84 -11.62 16.51
N GLU A 300 1.07 -12.22 17.68
CA GLU A 300 1.34 -13.64 17.83
C GLU A 300 0.13 -14.49 17.39
N ALA A 301 -1.08 -14.10 17.79
CA ALA A 301 -2.29 -14.79 17.36
C ALA A 301 -2.51 -14.68 15.84
N ALA A 302 -2.16 -13.53 15.22
CA ALA A 302 -2.20 -13.36 13.77
C ALA A 302 -1.16 -14.24 13.06
N MET A 303 0.07 -14.33 13.59
CA MET A 303 1.10 -15.23 13.07
C MET A 303 0.64 -16.70 13.11
N ARG A 304 0.19 -17.19 14.27
CA ARG A 304 -0.19 -18.59 14.46
C ARG A 304 -1.39 -19.04 13.62
N THR A 305 -2.29 -18.14 13.30
CA THR A 305 -3.49 -18.44 12.51
C THR A 305 -3.31 -18.17 11.01
N LEU A 306 -2.12 -17.75 10.57
CA LEU A 306 -1.89 -17.27 9.21
C LEU A 306 -2.24 -18.30 8.13
N GLY A 307 -1.75 -19.54 8.23
CA GLY A 307 -2.05 -20.57 7.24
C GLY A 307 -3.54 -20.95 7.18
N ALA A 308 -4.26 -20.90 8.32
CA ALA A 308 -5.71 -21.09 8.32
C ALA A 308 -6.44 -19.93 7.63
N PHE A 309 -6.00 -18.70 7.91
CA PHE A 309 -6.54 -17.49 7.29
C PHE A 309 -6.35 -17.47 5.77
N VAL A 310 -5.15 -17.81 5.28
CA VAL A 310 -4.84 -17.87 3.84
C VAL A 310 -5.83 -18.79 3.11
N ARG A 311 -6.06 -19.98 3.64
CA ARG A 311 -7.02 -20.94 3.07
C ARG A 311 -8.46 -20.46 3.14
N GLU A 312 -8.90 -19.92 4.30
CA GLU A 312 -10.25 -19.39 4.48
C GLU A 312 -10.55 -18.21 3.56
N ALA A 313 -9.58 -17.29 3.41
CA ALA A 313 -9.71 -16.11 2.58
C ALA A 313 -9.58 -16.39 1.07
N GLY A 314 -9.17 -17.63 0.70
CA GLY A 314 -8.94 -18.02 -0.69
C GLY A 314 -7.80 -17.24 -1.34
N LEU A 315 -6.74 -16.96 -0.56
CA LEU A 315 -5.53 -16.32 -1.07
C LEU A 315 -4.66 -17.34 -1.81
N TRP A 316 -3.71 -16.85 -2.57
CA TRP A 316 -2.81 -17.72 -3.32
C TRP A 316 -1.78 -18.41 -2.43
N HIS A 317 -1.23 -19.51 -2.91
CA HIS A 317 -0.30 -20.36 -2.18
C HIS A 317 0.99 -19.60 -1.76
N SER A 318 1.45 -19.83 -0.54
CA SER A 318 2.62 -19.18 0.06
C SER A 318 3.34 -20.10 1.03
N ILE A 319 4.43 -19.63 1.62
CA ILE A 319 5.15 -20.36 2.68
C ILE A 319 4.25 -20.65 3.90
N ALA A 320 3.19 -19.85 4.13
CA ALA A 320 2.24 -20.06 5.22
C ALA A 320 1.42 -21.35 5.07
N ASP A 321 1.32 -21.91 3.86
CA ASP A 321 0.67 -23.19 3.62
C ASP A 321 1.60 -24.40 3.87
N GLU A 322 2.90 -24.18 3.80
CA GLU A 322 3.93 -25.21 3.91
C GLU A 322 4.55 -25.28 5.30
N ARG A 323 4.68 -24.14 5.96
CA ARG A 323 5.39 -24.03 7.23
C ARG A 323 4.50 -23.42 8.31
N PRO A 324 4.07 -24.21 9.32
CA PRO A 324 3.29 -23.67 10.44
C PRO A 324 4.15 -22.72 11.29
N VAL A 325 3.48 -21.72 11.84
CA VAL A 325 4.12 -20.80 12.80
C VAL A 325 4.02 -21.42 14.20
N ASP A 326 5.10 -22.02 14.65
CA ASP A 326 5.29 -22.60 15.98
C ASP A 326 5.94 -21.60 16.97
N ASP A 327 6.20 -22.06 18.19
CA ASP A 327 6.81 -21.23 19.24
C ASP A 327 8.21 -20.76 18.87
N ALA A 328 8.97 -21.54 18.12
CA ALA A 328 10.30 -21.19 17.70
C ALA A 328 10.28 -20.03 16.68
N VAL A 329 9.38 -20.08 15.69
CA VAL A 329 9.19 -19.00 14.71
C VAL A 329 8.72 -17.72 15.40
N VAL A 330 7.76 -17.82 16.34
CA VAL A 330 7.26 -16.65 17.09
C VAL A 330 8.38 -16.02 17.90
N SER A 331 9.16 -16.83 18.62
CA SER A 331 10.31 -16.33 19.39
C SER A 331 11.33 -15.66 18.51
N GLU A 332 11.70 -16.27 17.38
CA GLU A 332 12.68 -15.72 16.46
C GLU A 332 12.24 -14.36 15.89
N VAL A 333 11.00 -14.24 15.41
CA VAL A 333 10.46 -12.97 14.90
C VAL A 333 10.50 -11.90 15.98
N ARG A 334 10.07 -12.23 17.21
CA ARG A 334 10.08 -11.30 18.34
C ARG A 334 11.51 -10.86 18.69
N ASP A 335 12.43 -11.80 18.80
CA ASP A 335 13.81 -11.54 19.16
C ASP A 335 14.49 -10.63 18.11
N ARG A 336 14.25 -10.85 16.82
CA ARG A 336 14.78 -10.00 15.73
C ARG A 336 14.25 -8.58 15.83
N ILE A 337 12.94 -8.40 16.04
CA ILE A 337 12.32 -7.08 16.17
C ILE A 337 12.82 -6.38 17.43
N VAL A 338 12.82 -7.05 18.57
CA VAL A 338 13.28 -6.47 19.85
C VAL A 338 14.78 -6.13 19.80
N ALA A 339 15.60 -6.95 19.15
CA ALA A 339 17.02 -6.67 18.98
C ALA A 339 17.28 -5.40 18.16
N ALA A 340 16.46 -5.13 17.12
CA ALA A 340 16.63 -3.97 16.26
C ALA A 340 16.03 -2.69 16.85
N TYR A 341 14.84 -2.77 17.45
CA TYR A 341 14.05 -1.61 17.88
C TYR A 341 14.08 -1.35 19.38
N GLY A 342 14.62 -2.28 20.18
CA GLY A 342 14.50 -2.26 21.63
C GLY A 342 13.10 -2.67 22.13
N ALA A 343 13.00 -2.92 23.44
CA ALA A 343 11.71 -3.15 24.07
C ALA A 343 10.87 -1.86 24.04
N TRP A 344 9.55 -2.02 23.94
CA TRP A 344 8.64 -0.87 24.00
C TRP A 344 8.66 -0.25 25.40
N GLU A 345 9.07 1.00 25.50
CA GLU A 345 8.93 1.78 26.72
C GLU A 345 7.61 2.55 26.67
N SER A 346 6.64 2.17 27.51
CA SER A 346 5.41 2.96 27.62
C SER A 346 5.77 4.36 28.13
N THR A 347 5.63 5.37 27.29
CA THR A 347 5.62 6.76 27.75
C THR A 347 4.39 6.95 28.63
N SER A 348 4.63 6.92 29.94
CA SER A 348 3.61 7.19 30.99
C SER A 348 3.10 8.64 30.91
#